data_808089007a0b5517b6c5c118cdcf9d52
#
_entry.id   808089007a0b5517b6c5c118cdcf9d52
#
_cell.length_a   1.000
_cell.length_b   1.000
_cell.length_c   1.000
_cell.angle_alpha   90.00
_cell.angle_beta   90.00
_cell.angle_gamma   90.00
#
_symmetry.space_group_name_H-M   'P 1'
#
loop_
_entity.id
_entity.type
_entity.pdbx_description
1 polymer ?
#
loop_
_entity_poly.entity_id
_entity_poly.type
_entity_poly.pdbx_seq_one_letter_code
_entity_poly.pdbx_strand_id
1 'polypeptide(L)'
;LSIVPQTGGVFSNLTCLENLKAISEIVLNNKDERSFRIEKMISKFELDSVKNTKAKYLSGGQRKKVSIAMSLMSNPKIILMDEPFQGLDIMSTRDLQETIVNLQTEDNNRCCVISDHAARDLLAISDRAIILANKKIVAQGTPFELINNINAKNLYFGDAFKIN
;
A
#
# COMPACT_ATOMS: atom_id res chain seq x y z
N LEU A 1 -7.83 -4.06 -11.63
CA LEU A 1 -6.71 -3.20 -11.36
C LEU A 1 -7.16 -1.99 -10.54
N SER A 2 -6.42 -1.63 -9.49
CA SER A 2 -6.60 -0.40 -8.73
C SER A 2 -5.25 0.27 -8.45
N ILE A 3 -5.28 1.58 -8.14
CA ILE A 3 -4.08 2.37 -7.91
C ILE A 3 -4.21 3.11 -6.57
N VAL A 4 -3.18 3.04 -5.75
CA VAL A 4 -2.97 3.86 -4.56
C VAL A 4 -1.86 4.87 -4.89
N PRO A 5 -2.18 6.13 -5.12
CA PRO A 5 -1.19 7.13 -5.52
C PRO A 5 -0.30 7.54 -4.33
N GLN A 6 0.87 8.09 -4.62
CA GLN A 6 1.81 8.66 -3.66
C GLN A 6 1.15 9.75 -2.81
N THR A 7 0.54 10.71 -3.48
CA THR A 7 -0.18 11.84 -2.86
C THR A 7 -1.64 11.86 -3.30
N GLY A 8 -2.50 12.43 -2.48
CA GLY A 8 -3.95 12.39 -2.74
C GLY A 8 -4.54 11.04 -2.37
N GLY A 9 -5.37 10.47 -3.24
CA GLY A 9 -6.03 9.18 -3.02
C GLY A 9 -7.18 9.23 -2.02
N VAL A 10 -7.37 10.36 -1.31
CA VAL A 10 -8.50 10.60 -0.40
C VAL A 10 -9.08 12.00 -0.60
N PHE A 11 -10.37 12.13 -0.39
CA PHE A 11 -11.05 13.43 -0.38
C PHE A 11 -10.85 14.10 0.98
N SER A 12 -9.96 15.08 1.06
CA SER A 12 -9.44 15.65 2.31
C SER A 12 -10.52 16.24 3.23
N ASN A 13 -11.61 16.79 2.67
CA ASN A 13 -12.69 17.40 3.42
C ASN A 13 -13.81 16.42 3.82
N LEU A 14 -13.79 15.21 3.29
CA LEU A 14 -14.67 14.12 3.68
C LEU A 14 -14.09 13.35 4.86
N THR A 15 -14.94 12.77 5.69
CA THR A 15 -14.54 11.82 6.73
C THR A 15 -14.02 10.52 6.11
N CYS A 16 -13.35 9.68 6.92
CA CYS A 16 -12.95 8.35 6.50
C CYS A 16 -14.16 7.56 5.93
N LEU A 17 -15.27 7.53 6.66
CA LEU A 17 -16.49 6.85 6.25
C LEU A 17 -17.07 7.42 4.93
N GLU A 18 -17.10 8.74 4.79
CA GLU A 18 -17.61 9.39 3.56
C GLU A 18 -16.70 9.11 2.36
N ASN A 19 -15.39 9.02 2.54
CA ASN A 19 -14.46 8.59 1.49
C ASN A 19 -14.80 7.18 0.97
N LEU A 20 -15.00 6.23 1.88
CA LEU A 20 -15.38 4.85 1.52
C LEU A 20 -16.76 4.81 0.85
N LYS A 21 -17.74 5.58 1.36
CA LYS A 21 -19.08 5.69 0.75
C LYS A 21 -18.99 6.21 -0.69
N ALA A 22 -18.26 7.30 -0.91
CA ALA A 22 -18.14 7.90 -2.24
C ALA A 22 -17.61 6.91 -3.29
N ILE A 23 -16.57 6.15 -2.95
CA ILE A 23 -16.04 5.13 -3.86
C ILE A 23 -17.00 3.94 -4.01
N SER A 24 -17.64 3.51 -2.92
CA SER A 24 -18.60 2.38 -2.98
C SER A 24 -19.77 2.67 -3.93
N GLU A 25 -20.24 3.91 -3.99
CA GLU A 25 -21.31 4.34 -4.89
C GLU A 25 -20.91 4.28 -6.37
N ILE A 26 -19.62 4.46 -6.66
CA ILE A 26 -19.07 4.40 -8.02
C ILE A 26 -18.88 2.94 -8.48
N VAL A 27 -18.41 2.06 -7.58
CA VAL A 27 -17.94 0.73 -7.97
C VAL A 27 -18.93 -0.41 -7.67
N LEU A 28 -19.93 -0.16 -6.82
CA LEU A 28 -20.93 -1.17 -6.42
C LEU A 28 -22.34 -0.67 -6.68
N ASN A 29 -23.14 -1.49 -7.34
CA ASN A 29 -24.54 -1.15 -7.68
C ASN A 29 -25.52 -1.41 -6.53
N ASN A 30 -25.26 -2.44 -5.72
CA ASN A 30 -26.17 -2.88 -4.66
C ASN A 30 -25.89 -2.14 -3.34
N LYS A 31 -26.94 -1.59 -2.71
CA LYS A 31 -26.84 -0.79 -1.48
C LYS A 31 -26.40 -1.64 -0.27
N ASP A 32 -26.90 -2.86 -0.16
CA ASP A 32 -26.56 -3.75 0.97
C ASP A 32 -25.11 -4.22 0.85
N GLU A 33 -24.66 -4.51 -0.38
CA GLU A 33 -23.26 -4.83 -0.65
C GLU A 33 -22.33 -3.64 -0.31
N ARG A 34 -22.74 -2.39 -0.62
CA ARG A 34 -21.98 -1.19 -0.23
C ARG A 34 -21.79 -1.14 1.27
N SER A 35 -22.88 -1.25 2.04
CA SER A 35 -22.84 -1.19 3.51
C SER A 35 -21.95 -2.27 4.09
N PHE A 36 -22.13 -3.51 3.66
CA PHE A 36 -21.29 -4.63 4.09
C PHE A 36 -19.81 -4.42 3.76
N ARG A 37 -19.51 -3.95 2.54
CA ARG A 37 -18.13 -3.73 2.10
C ARG A 37 -17.46 -2.59 2.86
N ILE A 38 -18.18 -1.52 3.14
CA ILE A 38 -17.68 -0.39 3.94
C ILE A 38 -17.33 -0.85 5.36
N GLU A 39 -18.23 -1.56 6.04
CA GLU A 39 -18.00 -2.08 7.38
C GLU A 39 -16.80 -3.03 7.41
N LYS A 40 -16.72 -3.92 6.41
CA LYS A 40 -15.56 -4.81 6.25
C LYS A 40 -14.24 -4.04 6.10
N MET A 41 -14.20 -2.95 5.32
CA MET A 41 -13.00 -2.14 5.14
C MET A 41 -12.65 -1.37 6.42
N ILE A 42 -13.63 -0.79 7.10
CA ILE A 42 -13.40 -0.09 8.39
C ILE A 42 -12.78 -1.03 9.41
N SER A 43 -13.35 -2.21 9.60
CA SER A 43 -12.84 -3.22 10.53
C SER A 43 -11.45 -3.71 10.13
N LYS A 44 -11.27 -4.09 8.86
CA LYS A 44 -10.02 -4.63 8.34
C LYS A 44 -8.83 -3.70 8.52
N PHE A 45 -9.03 -2.40 8.33
CA PHE A 45 -7.99 -1.37 8.41
C PHE A 45 -7.95 -0.67 9.77
N GLU A 46 -8.72 -1.15 10.76
CA GLU A 46 -8.78 -0.61 12.13
C GLU A 46 -9.12 0.90 12.15
N LEU A 47 -10.11 1.29 11.32
CA LEU A 47 -10.49 2.68 11.13
C LEU A 47 -11.67 3.11 12.01
N ASP A 48 -12.19 2.25 12.89
CA ASP A 48 -13.38 2.53 13.70
C ASP A 48 -13.24 3.80 14.55
N SER A 49 -12.08 3.98 15.20
CA SER A 49 -11.83 5.15 16.07
C SER A 49 -11.78 6.47 15.31
N VAL A 50 -11.51 6.42 13.99
CA VAL A 50 -11.31 7.61 13.14
C VAL A 50 -12.31 7.72 11.99
N LYS A 51 -13.30 6.82 11.92
CA LYS A 51 -14.26 6.77 10.79
C LYS A 51 -15.02 8.08 10.56
N ASN A 52 -15.26 8.84 11.60
CA ASN A 52 -15.95 10.14 11.54
C ASN A 52 -14.98 11.33 11.48
N THR A 53 -13.66 11.09 11.44
CA THR A 53 -12.65 12.14 11.33
C THR A 53 -12.42 12.49 9.86
N LYS A 54 -12.36 13.78 9.52
CA LYS A 54 -12.04 14.24 8.15
C LYS A 54 -10.63 13.83 7.78
N ALA A 55 -10.44 13.39 6.54
CA ALA A 55 -9.17 12.84 6.07
C ALA A 55 -7.98 13.79 6.23
N LYS A 56 -8.18 15.10 6.19
CA LYS A 56 -7.13 16.09 6.44
C LYS A 56 -6.58 16.09 7.86
N TYR A 57 -7.31 15.53 8.83
CA TYR A 57 -6.91 15.44 10.24
C TYR A 57 -6.38 14.06 10.63
N LEU A 58 -6.38 13.09 9.71
CA LEU A 58 -5.80 11.78 9.91
C LEU A 58 -4.28 11.84 9.92
N SER A 59 -3.63 10.94 10.67
CA SER A 59 -2.19 10.70 10.53
C SER A 59 -1.83 10.23 9.11
N GLY A 60 -0.54 10.28 8.75
CA GLY A 60 -0.06 9.78 7.46
C GLY A 60 -0.46 8.31 7.23
N GLY A 61 -0.20 7.45 8.22
CA GLY A 61 -0.55 6.02 8.18
C GLY A 61 -2.05 5.78 8.06
N GLN A 62 -2.87 6.45 8.88
CA GLN A 62 -4.33 6.35 8.80
C GLN A 62 -4.85 6.77 7.42
N ARG A 63 -4.32 7.86 6.88
CA ARG A 63 -4.70 8.35 5.54
C ARG A 63 -4.33 7.36 4.45
N LYS A 64 -3.15 6.72 4.55
CA LYS A 64 -2.71 5.69 3.62
C LYS A 64 -3.61 4.44 3.73
N LYS A 65 -3.97 4.00 4.94
CA LYS A 65 -4.96 2.92 5.17
C LYS A 65 -6.31 3.22 4.51
N VAL A 66 -6.83 4.45 4.65
CA VAL A 66 -8.08 4.85 3.97
C VAL A 66 -7.94 4.77 2.45
N SER A 67 -6.83 5.27 1.88
CA SER A 67 -6.58 5.21 0.44
C SER A 67 -6.53 3.76 -0.09
N ILE A 68 -5.88 2.85 0.64
CA ILE A 68 -5.85 1.42 0.29
C ILE A 68 -7.24 0.80 0.44
N ALA A 69 -7.97 1.10 1.51
CA ALA A 69 -9.33 0.61 1.71
C ALA A 69 -10.27 1.04 0.56
N MET A 70 -10.15 2.30 0.11
CA MET A 70 -10.87 2.80 -1.08
C MET A 70 -10.51 2.01 -2.33
N SER A 71 -9.22 1.73 -2.56
CA SER A 71 -8.74 0.98 -3.72
C SER A 71 -9.27 -0.46 -3.76
N LEU A 72 -9.56 -1.05 -2.59
CA LEU A 72 -10.08 -2.40 -2.43
C LEU A 72 -11.61 -2.52 -2.60
N MET A 73 -12.33 -1.41 -2.69
CA MET A 73 -13.80 -1.45 -2.82
C MET A 73 -14.27 -2.22 -4.06
N SER A 74 -13.53 -2.16 -5.16
CA SER A 74 -13.82 -2.92 -6.39
C SER A 74 -13.29 -4.36 -6.39
N ASN A 75 -12.71 -4.81 -5.29
CA ASN A 75 -12.05 -6.13 -5.15
C ASN A 75 -11.05 -6.44 -6.29
N PRO A 76 -10.04 -5.59 -6.50
CA PRO A 76 -9.10 -5.75 -7.60
C PRO A 76 -8.16 -6.94 -7.38
N LYS A 77 -7.78 -7.62 -8.47
CA LYS A 77 -6.73 -8.65 -8.45
C LYS A 77 -5.31 -8.07 -8.44
N ILE A 78 -5.15 -6.86 -8.95
CA ILE A 78 -3.85 -6.17 -9.00
C ILE A 78 -4.02 -4.79 -8.35
N ILE A 79 -3.15 -4.48 -7.40
CA ILE A 79 -3.07 -3.17 -6.74
C ILE A 79 -1.69 -2.59 -7.02
N LEU A 80 -1.66 -1.41 -7.62
CA LEU A 80 -0.43 -0.63 -7.79
C LEU A 80 -0.35 0.39 -6.65
N MET A 81 0.77 0.44 -5.95
CA MET A 81 1.02 1.39 -4.86
C MET A 81 2.26 2.20 -5.18
N ASP A 82 2.08 3.51 -5.25
CA ASP A 82 3.17 4.44 -5.52
C ASP A 82 3.66 5.10 -4.23
N GLU A 83 4.90 4.84 -3.86
CA GLU A 83 5.59 5.30 -2.65
C GLU A 83 4.71 5.22 -1.38
N PRO A 84 4.18 4.03 -1.02
CA PRO A 84 3.26 3.91 0.11
C PRO A 84 3.90 4.22 1.46
N PHE A 85 5.22 4.04 1.61
CA PHE A 85 5.94 4.26 2.87
C PHE A 85 6.43 5.70 3.05
N GLN A 86 6.34 6.54 2.02
CA GLN A 86 6.86 7.90 2.07
C GLN A 86 6.19 8.74 3.17
N GLY A 87 7.02 9.38 4.00
CA GLY A 87 6.57 10.30 5.04
C GLY A 87 5.92 9.64 6.25
N LEU A 88 6.03 8.32 6.38
CA LEU A 88 5.59 7.57 7.56
C LEU A 88 6.70 7.46 8.60
N ASP A 89 6.33 7.44 9.86
CA ASP A 89 7.20 7.02 10.95
C ASP A 89 7.42 5.50 10.95
N ILE A 90 8.37 5.02 11.74
CA ILE A 90 8.77 3.60 11.78
C ILE A 90 7.59 2.68 12.15
N MET A 91 6.76 3.10 13.12
CA MET A 91 5.63 2.28 13.58
C MET A 91 4.54 2.21 12.52
N SER A 92 4.21 3.36 11.91
CA SER A 92 3.24 3.44 10.81
C SER A 92 3.71 2.66 9.58
N THR A 93 5.02 2.65 9.29
CA THR A 93 5.60 1.86 8.20
C THR A 93 5.41 0.37 8.44
N ARG A 94 5.73 -0.13 9.64
CA ARG A 94 5.54 -1.56 9.99
C ARG A 94 4.09 -1.99 9.92
N ASP A 95 3.19 -1.19 10.51
CA ASP A 95 1.75 -1.44 10.46
C ASP A 95 1.22 -1.49 9.02
N LEU A 96 1.72 -0.63 8.15
CA LEU A 96 1.37 -0.66 6.72
C LEU A 96 1.97 -1.87 6.00
N GLN A 97 3.20 -2.27 6.32
CA GLN A 97 3.83 -3.49 5.80
C GLN A 97 2.99 -4.73 6.14
N GLU A 98 2.61 -4.90 7.40
CA GLU A 98 1.73 -6.00 7.85
C GLU A 98 0.39 -5.97 7.11
N THR A 99 -0.19 -4.78 6.96
CA THR A 99 -1.42 -4.58 6.20
C THR A 99 -1.29 -5.08 4.76
N ILE A 100 -0.20 -4.72 4.06
CA ILE A 100 0.04 -5.12 2.66
C ILE A 100 0.25 -6.64 2.54
N VAL A 101 1.04 -7.24 3.42
CA VAL A 101 1.26 -8.69 3.44
C VAL A 101 -0.07 -9.43 3.66
N ASN A 102 -0.91 -8.96 4.59
CA ASN A 102 -2.22 -9.54 4.86
C ASN A 102 -3.18 -9.45 3.65
N LEU A 103 -3.05 -8.44 2.80
CA LEU A 103 -3.85 -8.34 1.58
C LEU A 103 -3.60 -9.49 0.60
N GLN A 104 -2.37 -9.96 0.52
CA GLN A 104 -1.98 -11.08 -0.35
C GLN A 104 -2.33 -12.42 0.29
N THR A 105 -2.05 -12.62 1.57
CA THR A 105 -2.30 -13.89 2.26
C THR A 105 -3.78 -14.23 2.36
N GLU A 106 -4.66 -13.22 2.47
CA GLU A 106 -6.12 -13.42 2.47
C GLU A 106 -6.69 -13.79 1.09
N ASP A 107 -6.02 -13.40 0.03
CA ASP A 107 -6.43 -13.68 -1.35
C ASP A 107 -5.20 -13.95 -2.21
N ASN A 108 -4.83 -15.23 -2.30
CA ASN A 108 -3.66 -15.71 -3.07
C ASN A 108 -3.71 -15.34 -4.57
N ASN A 109 -4.86 -14.87 -5.08
CA ASN A 109 -5.00 -14.38 -6.45
C ASN A 109 -4.73 -12.88 -6.58
N ARG A 110 -4.41 -12.19 -5.46
CA ARG A 110 -4.11 -10.76 -5.47
C ARG A 110 -2.61 -10.52 -5.59
N CYS A 111 -2.25 -9.59 -6.45
CA CYS A 111 -0.88 -9.12 -6.63
C CYS A 111 -0.79 -7.66 -6.20
N CYS A 112 0.17 -7.34 -5.32
CA CYS A 112 0.52 -5.97 -4.97
C CYS A 112 1.83 -5.61 -5.68
N VAL A 113 1.81 -4.56 -6.50
CA VAL A 113 2.99 -4.00 -7.15
C VAL A 113 3.28 -2.66 -6.49
N ILE A 114 4.47 -2.52 -5.93
CA ILE A 114 4.84 -1.36 -5.12
C ILE A 114 6.08 -0.72 -5.72
N SER A 115 6.04 0.60 -5.96
CA SER A 115 7.21 1.42 -6.20
C SER A 115 7.55 2.19 -4.93
N ASP A 116 8.79 2.15 -4.47
CA ASP A 116 9.26 2.95 -3.34
C ASP A 116 10.79 3.11 -3.40
N HIS A 117 11.29 4.20 -2.83
CA HIS A 117 12.71 4.44 -2.67
C HIS A 117 13.26 3.93 -1.32
N ALA A 118 12.38 3.57 -0.37
CA ALA A 118 12.72 2.96 0.91
C ALA A 118 13.03 1.47 0.72
N ALA A 119 14.18 1.16 0.13
CA ALA A 119 14.54 -0.20 -0.30
C ALA A 119 14.43 -1.26 0.82
N ARG A 120 14.82 -0.92 2.07
CA ARG A 120 14.72 -1.86 3.19
C ARG A 120 13.27 -2.24 3.48
N ASP A 121 12.40 -1.23 3.55
CA ASP A 121 11.00 -1.42 3.88
C ASP A 121 10.29 -2.22 2.78
N LEU A 122 10.62 -1.93 1.51
CA LEU A 122 10.06 -2.62 0.36
C LEU A 122 10.53 -4.09 0.30
N LEU A 123 11.84 -4.34 0.40
CA LEU A 123 12.39 -5.70 0.30
C LEU A 123 11.99 -6.59 1.48
N ALA A 124 11.68 -6.00 2.65
CA ALA A 124 11.22 -6.76 3.82
C ALA A 124 9.90 -7.50 3.59
N ILE A 125 9.06 -7.02 2.66
CA ILE A 125 7.73 -7.58 2.39
C ILE A 125 7.55 -8.10 0.96
N SER A 126 8.58 -8.01 0.13
CA SER A 126 8.48 -8.38 -1.29
C SER A 126 8.85 -9.84 -1.50
N ASP A 127 8.08 -10.57 -2.32
CA ASP A 127 8.47 -11.90 -2.83
C ASP A 127 9.53 -11.75 -3.94
N ARG A 128 9.38 -10.72 -4.77
CA ARG A 128 10.30 -10.39 -5.86
C ARG A 128 10.38 -8.87 -6.02
N ALA A 129 11.54 -8.39 -6.43
CA ALA A 129 11.71 -6.97 -6.73
C ALA A 129 12.53 -6.75 -8.01
N ILE A 130 12.41 -5.54 -8.55
CA ILE A 130 13.13 -5.07 -9.74
C ILE A 130 13.78 -3.74 -9.36
N ILE A 131 15.07 -3.62 -9.64
CA ILE A 131 15.83 -2.38 -9.45
C ILE A 131 15.93 -1.67 -10.80
N LEU A 132 15.40 -0.46 -10.85
CA LEU A 132 15.45 0.42 -12.01
C LEU A 132 16.48 1.54 -11.77
N ALA A 133 17.48 1.66 -12.61
CA ALA A 133 18.40 2.78 -12.62
C ALA A 133 18.79 3.12 -14.05
N ASN A 134 19.03 4.40 -14.35
CA ASN A 134 19.43 4.89 -15.67
C ASN A 134 18.51 4.40 -16.81
N LYS A 135 17.20 4.36 -16.55
CA LYS A 135 16.15 3.91 -17.49
C LYS A 135 16.27 2.43 -17.92
N LYS A 136 16.95 1.60 -17.13
CA LYS A 136 17.15 0.17 -17.39
C LYS A 136 16.89 -0.65 -16.13
N ILE A 137 16.53 -1.91 -16.33
CA ILE A 137 16.52 -2.89 -15.25
C ILE A 137 17.98 -3.25 -14.96
N VAL A 138 18.42 -2.96 -13.74
CA VAL A 138 19.78 -3.24 -13.27
C VAL A 138 19.87 -4.64 -12.68
N ALA A 139 18.86 -5.03 -11.91
CA ALA A 139 18.74 -6.35 -11.31
C ALA A 139 17.26 -6.67 -11.04
N GLN A 140 16.94 -7.96 -11.02
CA GLN A 140 15.63 -8.46 -10.62
C GLN A 140 15.77 -9.82 -9.95
N GLY A 141 14.91 -10.14 -8.99
CA GLY A 141 14.93 -11.40 -8.29
C GLY A 141 14.24 -11.33 -6.93
N THR A 142 14.47 -12.33 -6.09
CA THR A 142 14.09 -12.31 -4.69
C THR A 142 14.93 -11.28 -3.90
N PRO A 143 14.47 -10.82 -2.74
CA PRO A 143 15.27 -9.94 -1.88
C PRO A 143 16.68 -10.49 -1.62
N PHE A 144 16.79 -11.77 -1.33
CA PHE A 144 18.09 -12.43 -1.10
C PHE A 144 19.02 -12.38 -2.31
N GLU A 145 18.52 -12.62 -3.52
CA GLU A 145 19.29 -12.53 -4.76
C GLU A 145 19.76 -11.10 -5.01
N LEU A 146 18.89 -10.11 -4.75
CA LEU A 146 19.20 -8.71 -4.99
C LEU A 146 20.25 -8.14 -4.05
N ILE A 147 20.21 -8.46 -2.76
CA ILE A 147 21.23 -8.00 -1.79
C ILE A 147 22.61 -8.60 -2.05
N ASN A 148 22.68 -9.74 -2.73
CA ASN A 148 23.93 -10.38 -3.12
C ASN A 148 24.39 -10.04 -4.55
N ASN A 149 23.58 -9.30 -5.31
CA ASN A 149 23.90 -8.90 -6.67
C ASN A 149 24.90 -7.73 -6.69
N ILE A 150 26.05 -7.92 -7.36
CA ILE A 150 27.13 -6.93 -7.43
C ILE A 150 26.65 -5.63 -8.06
N ASN A 151 25.88 -5.68 -9.14
CA ASN A 151 25.36 -4.48 -9.82
C ASN A 151 24.37 -3.71 -8.93
N ALA A 152 23.51 -4.44 -8.20
CA ALA A 152 22.57 -3.84 -7.25
C ALA A 152 23.31 -3.17 -6.07
N LYS A 153 24.37 -3.77 -5.55
CA LYS A 153 25.22 -3.20 -4.51
C LYS A 153 25.89 -1.92 -5.00
N ASN A 154 26.56 -1.97 -6.12
CA ASN A 154 27.34 -0.86 -6.64
C ASN A 154 26.50 0.35 -7.06
N LEU A 155 25.29 0.12 -7.60
CA LEU A 155 24.48 1.17 -8.20
C LEU A 155 23.34 1.68 -7.31
N TYR A 156 22.95 0.89 -6.29
CA TYR A 156 21.77 1.22 -5.51
C TYR A 156 21.94 1.07 -4.00
N PHE A 157 22.42 -0.06 -3.50
CA PHE A 157 22.44 -0.36 -2.06
C PHE A 157 23.67 0.18 -1.33
N GLY A 158 24.84 0.15 -1.97
CA GLY A 158 26.13 0.30 -1.30
C GLY A 158 26.54 -0.95 -0.49
N ASP A 159 27.80 -0.99 -0.05
CA ASP A 159 28.39 -2.18 0.61
C ASP A 159 27.80 -2.48 2.00
N ALA A 160 27.31 -1.47 2.69
CA ALA A 160 26.80 -1.59 4.06
C ALA A 160 25.31 -1.97 4.15
N PHE A 161 24.63 -2.19 3.03
CA PHE A 161 23.19 -2.49 3.03
C PHE A 161 22.90 -3.89 3.53
N LYS A 162 22.04 -3.99 4.54
CA LYS A 162 21.53 -5.26 5.10
C LYS A 162 20.02 -5.15 5.27
N ILE A 163 19.32 -6.24 5.01
CA ILE A 163 17.91 -6.44 5.41
C ILE A 163 17.98 -7.21 6.73
N ASN A 164 17.35 -6.67 7.77
CA ASN A 164 17.24 -7.35 9.07
C ASN A 164 16.13 -8.40 9.01
#